data_3d78bae1367b59a1f6cb315a2541d59b
#
_entry.id   3d78bae1367b59a1f6cb315a2541d59b
#
_cell.length_a   1.000
_cell.length_b   1.000
_cell.length_c   1.000
_cell.angle_alpha   90.00
_cell.angle_beta   90.00
_cell.angle_gamma   90.00
#
_symmetry.space_group_name_H-M   'P 1'
#
loop_
_entity.id
_entity.type
_entity.pdbx_description
1 polymer ?
#
loop_
_entity_poly.entity_id
_entity_poly.type
_entity_poly.pdbx_seq_one_letter_code
_entity_poly.pdbx_strand_id
1 'polypeptide(L)'
;MRDTLPLLNTLDFPPLRRGALDTLQVNLTYRCNQRCLHCHVNAGPTRTESMSDELIELLCEVIDAHPVDTLDLTGGAPEMHPQFRTLVRRARAANIKVIDRCNLTILSEPGHEDLAEFLAAEQVAVSASLPCYSRDNVDSQRGDGVFERSITGLRKLNALGYGQPDSDLELNLVYNPQGPSLPPPQQALENDYKAHLKEDFSIVFNHLHTITTSAIARFGSTLVSRGQFEAICSCCATTSVQITSPA
;
A
#
# COMPACT_ATOMS: atom_id res chain seq x y z
N MET A 1 18.87 7.11 14.83
CA MET A 1 17.93 6.07 15.30
C MET A 1 18.49 5.53 16.62
N ARG A 2 17.68 5.41 17.68
CA ARG A 2 18.15 4.83 18.93
C ARG A 2 18.36 3.33 18.73
N ASP A 3 19.50 2.82 19.14
CA ASP A 3 19.71 1.35 19.20
C ASP A 3 18.78 0.77 20.28
N THR A 4 17.86 -0.09 19.87
CA THR A 4 16.88 -0.71 20.75
C THR A 4 17.33 -2.09 21.26
N LEU A 5 18.39 -2.67 20.70
CA LEU A 5 18.87 -3.99 21.07
C LEU A 5 19.26 -4.08 22.56
N PRO A 6 19.95 -3.09 23.17
CA PRO A 6 20.25 -3.10 24.60
C PRO A 6 18.98 -3.14 25.48
N LEU A 7 17.88 -2.50 25.01
CA LEU A 7 16.61 -2.51 25.74
C LEU A 7 15.91 -3.87 25.64
N LEU A 8 15.95 -4.50 24.48
CA LEU A 8 15.37 -5.85 24.27
C LEU A 8 16.13 -6.91 25.07
N ASN A 9 17.46 -6.81 25.20
CA ASN A 9 18.27 -7.74 25.96
C ASN A 9 17.99 -7.72 27.47
N THR A 10 17.33 -6.69 28.00
CA THR A 10 16.91 -6.60 29.41
C THR A 10 15.51 -7.17 29.68
N LEU A 11 14.80 -7.57 28.63
CA LEU A 11 13.46 -8.12 28.69
C LEU A 11 13.50 -9.62 28.37
N ASP A 12 12.51 -10.36 28.85
CA ASP A 12 12.29 -11.76 28.46
C ASP A 12 11.65 -11.80 27.05
N PHE A 13 12.37 -11.26 26.07
CA PHE A 13 11.94 -11.21 24.68
C PHE A 13 12.46 -12.45 23.95
N PRO A 14 11.59 -13.25 23.33
CA PRO A 14 12.02 -14.50 22.71
C PRO A 14 13.03 -14.24 21.58
N PRO A 15 14.05 -15.09 21.41
CA PRO A 15 15.02 -14.95 20.34
C PRO A 15 14.34 -15.12 18.98
N LEU A 16 14.36 -14.05 18.19
CA LEU A 16 13.84 -14.08 16.82
C LEU A 16 14.87 -14.73 15.89
N ARG A 17 14.43 -15.72 15.13
CA ARG A 17 15.23 -16.32 14.06
C ARG A 17 14.61 -15.91 12.71
N ARG A 18 15.46 -15.59 11.74
CA ARG A 18 15.01 -15.33 10.37
C ARG A 18 14.45 -16.62 9.77
N GLY A 19 13.26 -16.57 9.21
CA GLY A 19 12.69 -17.61 8.35
C GLY A 19 13.23 -17.56 6.92
N ALA A 20 12.62 -18.30 6.00
CA ALA A 20 12.86 -18.14 4.58
C ALA A 20 12.40 -16.74 4.09
N LEU A 21 13.03 -16.25 3.04
CA LEU A 21 12.59 -15.03 2.36
C LEU A 21 11.46 -15.44 1.40
N ASP A 22 10.23 -15.13 1.75
CA ASP A 22 9.04 -15.39 0.93
C ASP A 22 8.58 -14.14 0.14
N THR A 23 8.68 -12.97 0.75
CA THR A 23 8.24 -11.71 0.16
C THR A 23 9.38 -10.70 0.07
N LEU A 24 9.62 -10.19 -1.13
CA LEU A 24 10.56 -9.10 -1.38
C LEU A 24 9.78 -7.80 -1.65
N GLN A 25 9.77 -6.89 -0.67
CA GLN A 25 9.15 -5.58 -0.83
C GLN A 25 10.15 -4.56 -1.36
N VAL A 26 9.80 -3.88 -2.44
CA VAL A 26 10.69 -2.95 -3.16
C VAL A 26 10.06 -1.57 -3.30
N ASN A 27 10.76 -0.55 -2.80
CA ASN A 27 10.40 0.86 -3.01
C ASN A 27 11.11 1.37 -4.27
N LEU A 28 10.37 1.51 -5.38
CA LEU A 28 10.96 1.88 -6.67
C LEU A 28 11.25 3.38 -6.78
N THR A 29 10.39 4.24 -6.22
CA THR A 29 10.53 5.69 -6.38
C THR A 29 9.78 6.45 -5.31
N TYR A 30 10.21 7.68 -5.01
CA TYR A 30 9.43 8.63 -4.22
C TYR A 30 8.60 9.58 -5.10
N ARG A 31 8.72 9.48 -6.43
CA ARG A 31 7.84 10.20 -7.34
C ARG A 31 6.42 9.64 -7.24
N CYS A 32 5.43 10.54 -7.13
CA CYS A 32 4.02 10.19 -7.04
C CYS A 32 3.19 11.31 -7.65
N ASN A 33 2.13 10.97 -8.35
CA ASN A 33 1.17 11.97 -8.87
C ASN A 33 0.29 12.59 -7.77
N GLN A 34 0.40 12.11 -6.51
CA GLN A 34 -0.31 12.61 -5.34
C GLN A 34 0.61 13.16 -4.25
N ARG A 35 0.03 13.95 -3.32
CA ARG A 35 0.72 14.47 -2.13
C ARG A 35 -0.12 14.27 -0.87
N CYS A 36 -0.39 13.02 -0.53
CA CYS A 36 -1.24 12.66 0.60
C CYS A 36 -0.68 13.13 1.94
N LEU A 37 -1.53 13.61 2.85
CA LEU A 37 -1.12 14.10 4.19
C LEU A 37 -0.51 13.00 5.05
N HIS A 38 -1.04 11.77 4.95
CA HIS A 38 -0.59 10.61 5.72
C HIS A 38 0.61 9.87 5.12
N CYS A 39 1.27 10.42 4.09
CA CYS A 39 2.36 9.75 3.40
C CYS A 39 3.60 9.59 4.30
N HIS A 40 3.93 8.34 4.65
CA HIS A 40 5.06 8.00 5.51
C HIS A 40 6.42 7.97 4.79
N VAL A 41 6.42 7.98 3.46
CA VAL A 41 7.66 8.10 2.65
C VAL A 41 7.86 9.51 2.09
N ASN A 42 6.94 10.45 2.37
CA ASN A 42 6.99 11.81 1.87
C ASN A 42 7.07 11.90 0.33
N ALA A 43 6.37 11.00 -0.37
CA ALA A 43 6.28 10.99 -1.82
C ALA A 43 5.52 12.22 -2.37
N GLY A 44 5.74 12.53 -3.64
CA GLY A 44 5.04 13.63 -4.30
C GLY A 44 5.52 13.90 -5.73
N PRO A 45 4.82 14.81 -6.45
CA PRO A 45 5.11 15.08 -7.86
C PRO A 45 6.49 15.72 -8.11
N THR A 46 7.05 16.40 -7.10
CA THR A 46 8.35 17.09 -7.20
C THR A 46 9.52 16.25 -6.73
N ARG A 47 9.27 15.00 -6.29
CA ARG A 47 10.32 14.07 -5.89
C ARG A 47 10.94 13.45 -7.13
N THR A 48 12.25 13.29 -7.08
CA THR A 48 13.06 12.77 -8.21
C THR A 48 13.81 11.49 -7.85
N GLU A 49 13.82 11.15 -6.57
CA GLU A 49 14.53 9.97 -6.10
C GLU A 49 13.83 8.70 -6.59
N SER A 50 14.59 7.91 -7.30
CA SER A 50 14.18 6.63 -7.88
C SER A 50 15.33 5.64 -7.80
N MET A 51 14.99 4.37 -7.78
CA MET A 51 15.97 3.30 -7.89
C MET A 51 16.75 3.46 -9.22
N SER A 52 18.05 3.31 -9.19
CA SER A 52 18.85 3.39 -10.41
C SER A 52 18.73 2.13 -11.27
N ASP A 53 19.08 2.22 -12.55
CA ASP A 53 19.04 1.06 -13.45
C ASP A 53 19.96 -0.07 -12.96
N GLU A 54 21.13 0.25 -12.37
CA GLU A 54 22.03 -0.75 -11.78
C GLU A 54 21.40 -1.48 -10.60
N LEU A 55 20.61 -0.78 -9.78
CA LEU A 55 19.88 -1.42 -8.67
C LEU A 55 18.70 -2.28 -9.17
N ILE A 56 18.06 -1.88 -10.27
CA ILE A 56 17.03 -2.71 -10.91
C ILE A 56 17.65 -3.99 -11.49
N GLU A 57 18.82 -3.89 -12.12
CA GLU A 57 19.56 -5.06 -12.64
C GLU A 57 19.92 -6.01 -11.48
N LEU A 58 20.50 -5.49 -10.40
CA LEU A 58 20.79 -6.27 -9.19
C LEU A 58 19.54 -6.93 -8.61
N LEU A 59 18.41 -6.22 -8.59
CA LEU A 59 17.14 -6.77 -8.15
C LEU A 59 16.67 -7.93 -9.04
N CYS A 60 16.83 -7.83 -10.34
CA CYS A 60 16.56 -8.91 -11.28
C CYS A 60 17.46 -10.13 -11.02
N GLU A 61 18.76 -9.91 -10.76
CA GLU A 61 19.68 -10.98 -10.39
C GLU A 61 19.26 -11.69 -9.08
N VAL A 62 18.81 -10.92 -8.09
CA VAL A 62 18.30 -11.47 -6.83
C VAL A 62 17.04 -12.31 -7.06
N ILE A 63 16.10 -11.83 -7.89
CA ILE A 63 14.88 -12.55 -8.27
C ILE A 63 15.22 -13.89 -8.96
N ASP A 64 16.23 -13.90 -9.83
CA ASP A 64 16.65 -15.11 -10.57
C ASP A 64 17.41 -16.11 -9.67
N ALA A 65 18.16 -15.60 -8.70
CA ALA A 65 19.05 -16.43 -7.86
C ALA A 65 18.38 -16.97 -6.60
N HIS A 66 17.33 -16.33 -6.11
CA HIS A 66 16.70 -16.67 -4.84
C HIS A 66 15.20 -16.94 -5.02
N PRO A 67 14.70 -18.07 -4.47
CA PRO A 67 13.27 -18.35 -4.49
C PRO A 67 12.55 -17.34 -3.58
N VAL A 68 11.81 -16.43 -4.18
CA VAL A 68 10.83 -15.57 -3.52
C VAL A 68 9.46 -15.87 -4.09
N ASP A 69 8.44 -15.92 -3.24
CA ASP A 69 7.07 -16.21 -3.69
C ASP A 69 6.37 -14.95 -4.19
N THR A 70 6.73 -13.81 -3.60
CA THR A 70 6.03 -12.53 -3.85
C THR A 70 7.02 -11.37 -4.00
N LEU A 71 6.81 -10.55 -5.04
CA LEU A 71 7.41 -9.23 -5.24
C LEU A 71 6.35 -8.16 -4.96
N ASP A 72 6.54 -7.37 -3.90
CA ASP A 72 5.62 -6.32 -3.46
C ASP A 72 6.18 -4.94 -3.85
N LEU A 73 5.65 -4.34 -4.90
CA LEU A 73 6.09 -3.07 -5.46
C LEU A 73 5.40 -1.89 -4.77
N THR A 74 6.19 -1.00 -4.22
CA THR A 74 5.72 0.14 -3.42
C THR A 74 6.55 1.40 -3.68
N GLY A 75 6.27 2.45 -2.90
CA GLY A 75 7.00 3.72 -2.96
C GLY A 75 6.08 4.92 -2.92
N GLY A 76 6.26 5.83 -3.86
CA GLY A 76 5.31 6.89 -4.19
C GLY A 76 4.18 6.33 -5.05
N ALA A 77 4.37 6.36 -6.37
CA ALA A 77 3.61 5.58 -7.34
C ALA A 77 4.63 4.71 -8.08
N PRO A 78 4.77 3.42 -7.76
CA PRO A 78 5.78 2.55 -8.35
C PRO A 78 5.68 2.50 -9.87
N GLU A 79 4.48 2.64 -10.42
CA GLU A 79 4.16 2.64 -11.85
C GLU A 79 4.81 3.82 -12.62
N MET A 80 5.19 4.90 -11.91
CA MET A 80 5.92 6.02 -12.48
C MET A 80 7.42 5.74 -12.69
N HIS A 81 7.91 4.59 -12.21
CA HIS A 81 9.30 4.18 -12.47
C HIS A 81 9.43 3.64 -13.89
N PRO A 82 10.41 4.09 -14.69
CA PRO A 82 10.56 3.66 -16.10
C PRO A 82 10.67 2.14 -16.26
N GLN A 83 11.33 1.46 -15.32
CA GLN A 83 11.54 0.01 -15.35
C GLN A 83 10.41 -0.80 -14.65
N PHE A 84 9.33 -0.17 -14.20
CA PHE A 84 8.23 -0.86 -13.53
C PHE A 84 7.71 -2.05 -14.34
N ARG A 85 7.35 -1.80 -15.61
CA ARG A 85 6.80 -2.85 -16.49
C ARG A 85 7.81 -3.95 -16.81
N THR A 86 9.09 -3.61 -16.95
CA THR A 86 10.17 -4.58 -17.17
C THR A 86 10.32 -5.51 -15.98
N LEU A 87 10.33 -4.94 -14.76
CA LEU A 87 10.44 -5.68 -13.52
C LEU A 87 9.25 -6.61 -13.28
N VAL A 88 8.03 -6.11 -13.53
CA VAL A 88 6.80 -6.92 -13.44
C VAL A 88 6.90 -8.14 -14.35
N ARG A 89 7.22 -7.95 -15.65
CA ARG A 89 7.35 -9.06 -16.60
C ARG A 89 8.43 -10.05 -16.20
N ARG A 90 9.57 -9.57 -15.68
CA ARG A 90 10.66 -10.42 -15.21
C ARG A 90 10.21 -11.32 -14.05
N ALA A 91 9.56 -10.74 -13.05
CA ALA A 91 9.05 -11.49 -11.91
C ALA A 91 7.97 -12.51 -12.33
N ARG A 92 7.04 -12.11 -13.21
CA ARG A 92 5.99 -13.02 -13.72
C ARG A 92 6.58 -14.16 -14.56
N ALA A 93 7.61 -13.90 -15.36
CA ALA A 93 8.32 -14.94 -16.10
C ALA A 93 9.02 -15.97 -15.19
N ALA A 94 9.40 -15.55 -13.99
CA ALA A 94 9.93 -16.42 -12.92
C ALA A 94 8.83 -17.05 -12.04
N ASN A 95 7.54 -16.96 -12.42
CA ASN A 95 6.37 -17.41 -11.65
C ASN A 95 6.23 -16.78 -10.25
N ILE A 96 6.78 -15.60 -10.04
CA ILE A 96 6.66 -14.85 -8.79
C ILE A 96 5.33 -14.07 -8.82
N LYS A 97 4.55 -14.13 -7.73
CA LYS A 97 3.38 -13.27 -7.56
C LYS A 97 3.85 -11.81 -7.45
N VAL A 98 3.25 -10.92 -8.23
CA VAL A 98 3.54 -9.49 -8.13
C VAL A 98 2.36 -8.78 -7.49
N ILE A 99 2.65 -7.92 -6.51
CA ILE A 99 1.68 -7.01 -5.89
C ILE A 99 2.07 -5.58 -6.26
N ASP A 100 1.13 -4.82 -6.80
CA ASP A 100 1.26 -3.40 -7.04
C ASP A 100 0.49 -2.61 -5.98
N ARG A 101 1.20 -1.75 -5.22
CA ARG A 101 0.58 -0.86 -4.22
C ARG A 101 0.12 0.44 -4.88
N CYS A 102 -0.98 0.32 -5.57
CA CYS A 102 -1.55 1.32 -6.45
C CYS A 102 -2.29 2.44 -5.70
N ASN A 103 -2.12 3.67 -6.15
CA ASN A 103 -2.88 4.81 -5.63
C ASN A 103 -4.19 5.08 -6.38
N LEU A 104 -4.58 4.25 -7.35
CA LEU A 104 -5.74 4.29 -8.23
C LEU A 104 -5.78 5.46 -9.23
N THR A 105 -5.42 6.68 -8.81
CA THR A 105 -5.47 7.84 -9.72
C THR A 105 -4.42 7.76 -10.82
N ILE A 106 -3.38 6.95 -10.63
CA ILE A 106 -2.36 6.69 -11.65
C ILE A 106 -2.97 6.07 -12.92
N LEU A 107 -4.04 5.29 -12.78
CA LEU A 107 -4.76 4.64 -13.89
C LEU A 107 -5.46 5.63 -14.84
N SER A 108 -5.46 6.93 -14.48
CA SER A 108 -6.03 8.01 -15.26
C SER A 108 -5.03 9.13 -15.57
N GLU A 109 -3.76 8.92 -15.22
CA GLU A 109 -2.70 9.89 -15.53
C GLU A 109 -2.24 9.74 -16.98
N PRO A 110 -1.91 10.87 -17.65
CA PRO A 110 -1.36 10.84 -19.00
C PRO A 110 -0.12 9.94 -19.11
N GLY A 111 -0.09 9.07 -20.11
CA GLY A 111 0.96 8.09 -20.33
C GLY A 111 0.80 6.79 -19.55
N HIS A 112 -0.31 6.63 -18.81
CA HIS A 112 -0.65 5.41 -18.06
C HIS A 112 -2.06 4.90 -18.42
N GLU A 113 -2.57 5.28 -19.60
CA GLU A 113 -3.93 4.96 -20.03
C GLU A 113 -4.16 3.43 -20.17
N ASP A 114 -3.12 2.70 -20.57
CA ASP A 114 -3.10 1.23 -20.74
C ASP A 114 -2.61 0.46 -19.51
N LEU A 115 -2.40 1.17 -18.38
CA LEU A 115 -1.79 0.53 -17.21
C LEU A 115 -2.69 -0.54 -16.60
N ALA A 116 -3.99 -0.30 -16.55
CA ALA A 116 -4.94 -1.29 -16.00
C ALA A 116 -4.94 -2.58 -16.83
N GLU A 117 -4.93 -2.47 -18.15
CA GLU A 117 -4.84 -3.58 -19.09
C GLU A 117 -3.51 -4.33 -18.96
N PHE A 118 -2.41 -3.58 -18.78
CA PHE A 118 -1.09 -4.17 -18.52
C PHE A 118 -1.09 -4.99 -17.22
N LEU A 119 -1.59 -4.42 -16.12
CA LEU A 119 -1.66 -5.13 -14.83
C LEU A 119 -2.50 -6.41 -14.93
N ALA A 120 -3.62 -6.35 -15.66
CA ALA A 120 -4.48 -7.52 -15.88
C ALA A 120 -3.79 -8.59 -16.74
N ALA A 121 -3.14 -8.20 -17.84
CA ALA A 121 -2.43 -9.11 -18.73
C ALA A 121 -1.28 -9.84 -18.04
N GLU A 122 -0.56 -9.15 -17.14
CA GLU A 122 0.53 -9.73 -16.36
C GLU A 122 0.04 -10.38 -15.03
N GLN A 123 -1.27 -10.44 -14.80
CA GLN A 123 -1.89 -11.01 -13.59
C GLN A 123 -1.29 -10.44 -12.29
N VAL A 124 -1.09 -9.12 -12.25
CA VAL A 124 -0.58 -8.41 -11.08
C VAL A 124 -1.70 -8.24 -10.06
N ALA A 125 -1.49 -8.65 -8.82
CA ALA A 125 -2.41 -8.36 -7.73
C ALA A 125 -2.36 -6.87 -7.37
N VAL A 126 -3.51 -6.22 -7.27
CA VAL A 126 -3.58 -4.78 -6.97
C VAL A 126 -3.98 -4.57 -5.52
N SER A 127 -3.11 -3.89 -4.77
CA SER A 127 -3.39 -3.42 -3.40
C SER A 127 -3.63 -1.90 -3.44
N ALA A 128 -4.90 -1.52 -3.55
CA ALA A 128 -5.29 -0.16 -3.87
C ALA A 128 -5.60 0.68 -2.62
N SER A 129 -5.02 1.88 -2.54
CA SER A 129 -5.25 2.79 -1.43
C SER A 129 -6.57 3.53 -1.57
N LEU A 130 -7.57 3.17 -0.76
CA LEU A 130 -8.83 3.89 -0.63
C LEU A 130 -9.16 4.09 0.87
N PRO A 131 -8.72 5.19 1.49
CA PRO A 131 -8.79 5.37 2.94
C PRO A 131 -10.21 5.54 3.50
N CYS A 132 -11.21 5.75 2.66
CA CYS A 132 -12.62 5.76 3.01
C CYS A 132 -13.48 5.50 1.77
N TYR A 133 -14.73 5.07 1.99
CA TYR A 133 -15.76 4.98 0.95
C TYR A 133 -16.53 6.30 0.74
N SER A 134 -16.20 7.37 1.48
CA SER A 134 -16.82 8.69 1.32
C SER A 134 -15.85 9.71 0.69
N ARG A 135 -16.38 10.56 -0.16
CA ARG A 135 -15.63 11.61 -0.88
C ARG A 135 -14.87 12.52 0.08
N ASP A 136 -15.56 13.12 1.05
CA ASP A 136 -14.98 14.14 1.93
C ASP A 136 -13.77 13.60 2.70
N ASN A 137 -13.85 12.36 3.15
CA ASN A 137 -12.77 11.72 3.87
C ASN A 137 -11.55 11.42 2.98
N VAL A 138 -11.76 10.94 1.75
CA VAL A 138 -10.68 10.67 0.81
C VAL A 138 -10.02 11.96 0.35
N ASP A 139 -10.80 12.93 -0.08
CA ASP A 139 -10.27 14.18 -0.62
C ASP A 139 -9.54 14.99 0.45
N SER A 140 -10.01 14.99 1.71
CA SER A 140 -9.30 15.65 2.82
C SER A 140 -7.93 15.03 3.13
N GLN A 141 -7.73 13.74 2.88
CA GLN A 141 -6.46 13.05 3.13
C GLN A 141 -5.50 13.09 1.93
N ARG A 142 -6.05 13.01 0.71
CA ARG A 142 -5.30 12.73 -0.50
C ARG A 142 -5.30 13.87 -1.52
N GLY A 143 -6.21 14.81 -1.39
CA GLY A 143 -6.40 15.96 -2.28
C GLY A 143 -7.72 15.95 -3.02
N ASP A 144 -8.14 17.11 -3.50
CA ASP A 144 -9.42 17.32 -4.15
C ASP A 144 -9.58 16.45 -5.42
N GLY A 145 -10.74 15.83 -5.56
CA GLY A 145 -11.10 15.00 -6.70
C GLY A 145 -10.41 13.63 -6.74
N VAL A 146 -9.63 13.26 -5.71
CA VAL A 146 -8.98 11.96 -5.64
C VAL A 146 -10.01 10.84 -5.49
N PHE A 147 -11.11 11.07 -4.76
CA PHE A 147 -12.18 10.08 -4.63
C PHE A 147 -12.76 9.68 -5.98
N GLU A 148 -13.22 10.63 -6.80
CA GLU A 148 -13.83 10.35 -8.11
C GLU A 148 -12.86 9.64 -9.07
N ARG A 149 -11.60 10.07 -9.08
CA ARG A 149 -10.57 9.40 -9.88
C ARG A 149 -10.28 7.99 -9.39
N SER A 150 -10.35 7.76 -8.07
CA SER A 150 -10.19 6.42 -7.49
C SER A 150 -11.37 5.51 -7.85
N ILE A 151 -12.61 6.00 -7.79
CA ILE A 151 -13.79 5.26 -8.24
C ILE A 151 -13.69 4.91 -9.74
N THR A 152 -13.23 5.84 -10.56
CA THR A 152 -12.98 5.61 -12.00
C THR A 152 -11.92 4.50 -12.19
N GLY A 153 -10.83 4.54 -11.43
CA GLY A 153 -9.79 3.51 -11.48
C GLY A 153 -10.30 2.13 -11.06
N LEU A 154 -11.09 2.05 -9.99
CA LEU A 154 -11.70 0.81 -9.54
C LEU A 154 -12.66 0.22 -10.58
N ARG A 155 -13.47 1.07 -11.25
CA ARG A 155 -14.35 0.63 -12.35
C ARG A 155 -13.56 0.07 -13.53
N LYS A 156 -12.42 0.70 -13.90
CA LYS A 156 -11.52 0.17 -14.95
C LYS A 156 -11.00 -1.21 -14.58
N LEU A 157 -10.52 -1.39 -13.35
CA LEU A 157 -10.04 -2.68 -12.86
C LEU A 157 -11.15 -3.74 -12.84
N ASN A 158 -12.34 -3.41 -12.31
CA ASN A 158 -13.47 -4.34 -12.30
C ASN A 158 -13.92 -4.75 -13.71
N ALA A 159 -13.89 -3.84 -14.68
CA ALA A 159 -14.21 -4.15 -16.08
C ALA A 159 -13.25 -5.17 -16.71
N LEU A 160 -12.01 -5.25 -16.21
CA LEU A 160 -11.00 -6.22 -16.63
C LEU A 160 -11.06 -7.53 -15.83
N GLY A 161 -11.98 -7.66 -14.86
CA GLY A 161 -12.16 -8.86 -14.06
C GLY A 161 -11.56 -8.81 -12.65
N TYR A 162 -10.91 -7.73 -12.26
CA TYR A 162 -10.39 -7.60 -10.89
C TYR A 162 -11.49 -7.65 -9.84
N GLY A 163 -11.23 -8.37 -8.73
CA GLY A 163 -12.16 -8.47 -7.60
C GLY A 163 -13.44 -9.29 -7.88
N GLN A 164 -13.59 -9.85 -9.09
CA GLN A 164 -14.74 -10.66 -9.44
C GLN A 164 -14.61 -12.08 -8.84
N PRO A 165 -15.73 -12.72 -8.46
CA PRO A 165 -15.70 -14.04 -7.82
C PRO A 165 -15.07 -15.15 -8.68
N ASP A 166 -15.21 -15.05 -9.99
CA ASP A 166 -14.76 -16.07 -10.95
C ASP A 166 -13.45 -15.66 -11.66
N SER A 167 -12.66 -14.78 -11.04
CA SER A 167 -11.42 -14.26 -11.62
C SER A 167 -10.26 -14.38 -10.64
N ASP A 168 -9.09 -14.73 -11.17
CA ASP A 168 -7.83 -14.77 -10.41
C ASP A 168 -7.17 -13.36 -10.26
N LEU A 169 -7.78 -12.32 -10.82
CA LEU A 169 -7.30 -10.95 -10.73
C LEU A 169 -7.66 -10.34 -9.38
N GLU A 170 -6.70 -10.37 -8.46
CA GLU A 170 -6.88 -9.96 -7.07
C GLU A 170 -6.88 -8.45 -6.93
N LEU A 171 -7.95 -7.90 -6.32
CA LEU A 171 -8.09 -6.49 -5.94
C LEU A 171 -8.34 -6.38 -4.45
N ASN A 172 -7.37 -5.85 -3.73
CA ASN A 172 -7.51 -5.55 -2.30
C ASN A 172 -7.53 -4.05 -2.08
N LEU A 173 -8.31 -3.60 -1.12
CA LEU A 173 -8.34 -2.20 -0.71
C LEU A 173 -7.56 -2.00 0.58
N VAL A 174 -6.99 -0.81 0.76
CA VAL A 174 -6.26 -0.43 1.97
C VAL A 174 -6.92 0.79 2.61
N TYR A 175 -7.36 0.60 3.86
CA TYR A 175 -7.87 1.64 4.73
C TYR A 175 -6.75 2.22 5.60
N ASN A 176 -6.74 3.55 5.73
CA ASN A 176 -5.90 4.27 6.68
C ASN A 176 -6.79 5.20 7.53
N PRO A 177 -6.69 5.16 8.87
CA PRO A 177 -7.43 6.08 9.72
C PRO A 177 -6.99 7.53 9.50
N GLN A 178 -7.92 8.45 9.69
CA GLN A 178 -7.61 9.88 9.74
C GLN A 178 -7.06 10.25 11.14
N GLY A 179 -5.91 10.92 11.15
CA GLY A 179 -5.33 11.40 12.41
C GLY A 179 -4.81 10.28 13.33
N PRO A 180 -4.71 10.58 14.63
CA PRO A 180 -4.09 9.70 15.62
C PRO A 180 -5.11 8.70 16.21
N SER A 181 -5.80 7.95 15.38
CA SER A 181 -6.76 6.93 15.79
C SER A 181 -6.40 5.56 15.25
N LEU A 182 -6.83 4.51 15.97
CA LEU A 182 -6.75 3.16 15.47
C LEU A 182 -7.91 2.87 14.52
N PRO A 183 -7.73 1.95 13.55
CA PRO A 183 -8.83 1.53 12.70
C PRO A 183 -9.91 0.80 13.51
N PRO A 184 -11.17 0.83 13.03
CA PRO A 184 -12.23 -0.04 13.55
C PRO A 184 -11.88 -1.53 13.35
N PRO A 185 -12.65 -2.46 13.97
CA PRO A 185 -12.50 -3.89 13.70
C PRO A 185 -12.58 -4.18 12.19
N GLN A 186 -11.58 -4.86 11.66
CA GLN A 186 -11.38 -5.04 10.20
C GLN A 186 -12.59 -5.66 9.51
N GLN A 187 -13.17 -6.72 10.07
CA GLN A 187 -14.30 -7.42 9.43
C GLN A 187 -15.54 -6.55 9.29
N ALA A 188 -15.87 -5.76 10.32
CA ALA A 188 -17.01 -4.84 10.27
C ALA A 188 -16.78 -3.77 9.20
N LEU A 189 -15.60 -3.17 9.20
CA LEU A 189 -15.21 -2.15 8.22
C LEU A 189 -15.20 -2.70 6.78
N GLU A 190 -14.72 -3.92 6.57
CA GLU A 190 -14.74 -4.56 5.26
C GLU A 190 -16.18 -4.76 4.76
N ASN A 191 -17.10 -5.18 5.63
CA ASN A 191 -18.50 -5.33 5.27
C ASN A 191 -19.13 -3.99 4.87
N ASP A 192 -18.85 -2.91 5.61
CA ASP A 192 -19.31 -1.56 5.28
C ASP A 192 -18.76 -1.09 3.91
N TYR A 193 -17.47 -1.31 3.65
CA TYR A 193 -16.87 -0.99 2.35
C TYR A 193 -17.53 -1.77 1.20
N LYS A 194 -17.75 -3.08 1.39
CA LYS A 194 -18.40 -3.93 0.37
C LYS A 194 -19.82 -3.47 0.08
N ALA A 195 -20.60 -3.12 1.13
CA ALA A 195 -21.94 -2.62 0.95
C ALA A 195 -21.96 -1.30 0.18
N HIS A 196 -21.28 -0.26 0.69
CA HIS A 196 -21.29 1.07 0.10
C HIS A 196 -20.71 1.10 -1.33
N LEU A 197 -19.56 0.45 -1.57
CA LEU A 197 -18.95 0.48 -2.89
C LEU A 197 -19.78 -0.29 -3.93
N LYS A 198 -20.47 -1.35 -3.52
CA LYS A 198 -21.36 -2.10 -4.41
C LYS A 198 -22.65 -1.34 -4.69
N GLU A 199 -23.32 -0.79 -3.66
CA GLU A 199 -24.61 -0.09 -3.78
C GLU A 199 -24.46 1.22 -4.57
N ASP A 200 -23.46 2.04 -4.22
CA ASP A 200 -23.32 3.38 -4.78
C ASP A 200 -22.56 3.40 -6.12
N PHE A 201 -21.63 2.47 -6.34
CA PHE A 201 -20.71 2.53 -7.47
C PHE A 201 -20.62 1.25 -8.30
N SER A 202 -21.29 0.17 -7.90
CA SER A 202 -21.21 -1.17 -8.52
C SER A 202 -19.79 -1.73 -8.53
N ILE A 203 -18.98 -1.40 -7.52
CA ILE A 203 -17.60 -1.85 -7.36
C ILE A 203 -17.54 -3.07 -6.45
N VAL A 204 -16.70 -4.04 -6.85
CA VAL A 204 -16.37 -5.23 -6.05
C VAL A 204 -14.86 -5.34 -5.81
N PHE A 205 -14.48 -5.96 -4.70
CA PHE A 205 -13.09 -6.22 -4.35
C PHE A 205 -12.99 -7.45 -3.44
N ASN A 206 -11.79 -8.04 -3.30
CA ASN A 206 -11.60 -9.26 -2.53
C ASN A 206 -11.54 -8.98 -1.03
N HIS A 207 -10.54 -8.21 -0.56
CA HIS A 207 -10.31 -7.96 0.87
C HIS A 207 -10.02 -6.50 1.17
N LEU A 208 -10.33 -6.09 2.41
CA LEU A 208 -9.91 -4.79 2.97
C LEU A 208 -8.77 -5.03 3.96
N HIS A 209 -7.65 -4.37 3.76
CA HIS A 209 -6.56 -4.31 4.73
C HIS A 209 -6.65 -3.02 5.53
N THR A 210 -6.63 -3.13 6.85
CA THR A 210 -6.58 -1.97 7.74
C THR A 210 -5.14 -1.76 8.20
N ILE A 211 -4.60 -0.58 7.97
CA ILE A 211 -3.24 -0.24 8.39
C ILE A 211 -3.26 1.01 9.27
N THR A 212 -2.34 1.06 10.23
CA THR A 212 -2.10 2.25 11.04
C THR A 212 -0.89 2.98 10.48
N THR A 213 -1.04 4.27 10.20
CA THR A 213 0.05 5.07 9.65
C THR A 213 1.06 5.42 10.75
N SER A 214 2.33 5.12 10.52
CA SER A 214 3.41 5.53 11.43
C SER A 214 3.57 7.05 11.44
N ALA A 215 3.77 7.62 12.63
CA ALA A 215 3.93 9.07 12.85
C ALA A 215 5.32 9.58 12.39
N ILE A 216 5.65 9.36 11.12
CA ILE A 216 6.94 9.73 10.51
C ILE A 216 6.74 10.59 9.26
N ALA A 217 7.81 11.17 8.76
CA ALA A 217 7.85 12.00 7.56
C ALA A 217 6.73 13.06 7.54
N ARG A 218 5.98 13.21 6.46
CA ARG A 218 4.91 14.22 6.31
C ARG A 218 3.81 14.07 7.36
N PHE A 219 3.38 12.85 7.62
CA PHE A 219 2.33 12.59 8.61
C PHE A 219 2.80 12.98 10.01
N GLY A 220 4.01 12.58 10.41
CA GLY A 220 4.60 12.99 11.70
C GLY A 220 4.69 14.50 11.85
N SER A 221 5.18 15.21 10.82
CA SER A 221 5.24 16.69 10.83
C SER A 221 3.85 17.33 10.95
N THR A 222 2.84 16.76 10.29
CA THR A 222 1.46 17.22 10.37
C THR A 222 0.89 17.03 11.77
N LEU A 223 1.14 15.89 12.42
CA LEU A 223 0.71 15.63 13.79
C LEU A 223 1.38 16.60 14.79
N VAL A 224 2.68 16.85 14.64
CA VAL A 224 3.39 17.82 15.48
C VAL A 224 2.79 19.22 15.33
N SER A 225 2.57 19.68 14.09
CA SER A 225 2.00 21.02 13.83
C SER A 225 0.58 21.20 14.38
N ARG A 226 -0.17 20.10 14.54
CA ARG A 226 -1.53 20.07 15.10
C ARG A 226 -1.57 19.75 16.59
N GLY A 227 -0.44 19.56 17.26
CA GLY A 227 -0.38 19.15 18.67
C GLY A 227 -0.95 17.75 18.96
N GLN A 228 -0.98 16.88 17.95
CA GLN A 228 -1.60 15.53 18.00
C GLN A 228 -0.58 14.40 18.06
N PHE A 229 0.71 14.70 18.12
CA PHE A 229 1.77 13.67 18.03
C PHE A 229 1.72 12.69 19.22
N GLU A 230 1.53 13.19 20.44
CA GLU A 230 1.46 12.35 21.64
C GLU A 230 0.21 11.47 21.68
N ALA A 231 -0.88 11.89 21.08
CA ALA A 231 -2.10 11.11 21.03
C ALA A 231 -1.91 9.78 20.28
N ILE A 232 -1.16 9.77 19.17
CA ILE A 232 -0.89 8.52 18.45
C ILE A 232 0.05 7.58 19.23
N CYS A 233 1.02 8.15 19.95
CA CYS A 233 1.91 7.37 20.81
C CYS A 233 1.15 6.70 21.95
N SER A 234 0.21 7.39 22.55
CA SER A 234 -0.67 6.83 23.60
C SER A 234 -1.58 5.72 23.08
N CYS A 235 -2.16 5.87 21.87
CA CYS A 235 -2.96 4.83 21.23
C CYS A 235 -2.12 3.56 20.94
N CYS A 236 -0.89 3.71 20.45
CA CYS A 236 0.00 2.57 20.20
C CYS A 236 0.41 1.87 21.50
N ALA A 237 0.66 2.60 22.58
CA ALA A 237 1.05 2.04 23.86
C ALA A 237 -0.09 1.22 24.52
N THR A 238 -1.34 1.67 24.42
CA THR A 238 -2.49 0.94 24.96
C THR A 238 -2.80 -0.34 24.18
N THR A 239 -2.49 -0.40 22.89
CA THR A 239 -2.74 -1.59 22.07
C THR A 239 -1.68 -2.68 22.30
N SER A 240 -0.45 -2.33 22.61
CA SER A 240 0.63 -3.29 22.89
C SER A 240 0.40 -4.07 24.21
N VAL A 241 -0.46 -3.60 25.11
CA VAL A 241 -0.79 -4.30 26.37
C VAL A 241 -1.86 -5.38 26.15
N GLN A 242 -2.55 -5.43 25.02
CA GLN A 242 -3.62 -6.41 24.73
C GLN A 242 -3.16 -7.65 23.94
N ILE A 243 -1.89 -7.79 23.63
CA ILE A 243 -1.35 -9.05 23.09
C ILE A 243 -1.15 -10.02 24.28
N THR A 244 -2.25 -10.48 24.85
CA THR A 244 -2.24 -11.66 25.71
C THR A 244 -2.07 -12.89 24.81
N SER A 245 -1.01 -13.66 25.05
CA SER A 245 -0.80 -14.98 24.45
C SER A 245 -2.09 -15.81 24.55
N PRO A 246 -2.52 -16.50 23.50
CA PRO A 246 -3.47 -17.58 23.65
C PRO A 246 -2.78 -18.68 24.46
N ALA A 247 -3.49 -19.18 25.46
CA ALA A 247 -3.13 -20.33 26.25
C ALA A 247 -3.08 -21.61 25.40
#